data_13a566feb5276d44bfee32dcecf7b8fe
#
_entry.id   13a566feb5276d44bfee32dcecf7b8fe
#
_cell.length_a   1.000
_cell.length_b   1.000
_cell.length_c   1.000
_cell.angle_alpha   90.00
_cell.angle_beta   90.00
_cell.angle_gamma   90.00
#
_symmetry.space_group_name_H-M   'P 1'
#
loop_
_entity.id
_entity.type
_entity.pdbx_description
1 polymer ?
#
loop_
_entity_poly.entity_id
_entity_poly.type
_entity_poly.pdbx_seq_one_letter_code
_entity_poly.pdbx_strand_id
1 'polypeptide(L)'
;MLSSIRLLRRTCACLRLQKRSIKQNSNSDSPLRRLLRDASAFGEADPTKAPEGELLWATQPYATGVKEPPPHQVDPTETTVLLFPGQGSQYVGMGKCLDNVPSAKELYELASSVVGWDVARVCREGPEEELQRRCQTAVLVTSLGALELARETRPGAIERVRAVAGFSLGEITAMVYVGALQLEQALRLVEVRAAAMEAAARERAGGMLTVWLAPDARLGALLHAARDHAARPDAVCQVANYLYPGCKVLAGDEEALRYVEREGRRLGVRRSARVRVAGAFHTPLMARAEAAVREALRACDVAAPRVPLVSGVDARAVLSAPAARRRLARLTAAPVRWEQVLHALYARPRPTPQPLTLALGPGAALRATLKLVNARAWDASLHVDV
;
A
#
# COMPACT_ATOMS: atom_id res chain seq x y z
N MET A 1 50.49 -39.50 1.91
CA MET A 1 49.82 -40.57 1.11
C MET A 1 48.61 -39.91 0.47
N LEU A 2 48.72 -39.28 -0.61
CA LEU A 2 48.80 -39.63 -2.04
C LEU A 2 47.71 -40.62 -2.50
N SER A 3 46.97 -40.12 -3.44
CA SER A 3 46.19 -40.70 -4.54
C SER A 3 44.66 -40.74 -4.30
N SER A 4 43.79 -40.37 -5.23
CA SER A 4 43.92 -40.12 -6.65
C SER A 4 42.68 -39.36 -7.14
N ILE A 5 42.95 -38.33 -7.89
CA ILE A 5 41.97 -37.60 -8.72
C ILE A 5 41.68 -38.45 -9.98
N ARG A 6 40.44 -38.74 -10.29
CA ARG A 6 40.03 -39.18 -11.66
C ARG A 6 39.11 -38.17 -12.29
N LEU A 7 39.68 -37.51 -13.27
CA LEU A 7 38.99 -36.68 -14.31
C LEU A 7 37.98 -37.54 -15.07
N LEU A 8 36.80 -37.03 -15.26
CA LEU A 8 35.91 -37.40 -16.35
C LEU A 8 35.65 -36.16 -17.21
N ARG A 9 36.42 -36.07 -18.28
CA ARG A 9 36.12 -35.20 -19.42
C ARG A 9 34.92 -35.79 -20.13
N ARG A 10 33.84 -35.04 -20.32
CA ARG A 10 32.84 -35.25 -21.32
C ARG A 10 32.79 -34.09 -22.29
N THR A 11 33.07 -34.41 -23.49
CA THR A 11 33.15 -33.70 -24.76
C THR A 11 31.99 -32.75 -24.99
N CYS A 12 32.35 -31.50 -25.22
CA CYS A 12 31.47 -30.46 -25.75
C CYS A 12 31.34 -30.65 -27.26
N ALA A 13 30.17 -31.03 -27.73
CA ALA A 13 29.84 -31.08 -29.14
C ALA A 13 29.53 -29.67 -29.66
N CYS A 14 30.44 -29.15 -30.46
CA CYS A 14 30.31 -27.88 -31.17
C CYS A 14 29.18 -28.00 -32.23
N LEU A 15 28.02 -27.40 -31.96
CA LEU A 15 27.02 -27.17 -33.00
C LEU A 15 27.45 -25.94 -33.83
N ARG A 16 27.95 -26.19 -35.02
CA ARG A 16 28.17 -25.17 -36.05
C ARG A 16 26.82 -24.61 -36.50
N LEU A 17 26.55 -23.37 -36.12
CA LEU A 17 25.47 -22.59 -36.73
C LEU A 17 25.91 -22.19 -38.14
N GLN A 18 25.32 -22.85 -39.16
CA GLN A 18 25.36 -22.41 -40.52
C GLN A 18 24.73 -21.03 -40.67
N LYS A 19 25.54 -20.05 -41.03
CA LYS A 19 25.09 -18.74 -41.51
C LYS A 19 24.31 -18.94 -42.82
N ARG A 20 22.98 -19.00 -42.75
CA ARG A 20 22.14 -18.80 -43.91
C ARG A 20 22.12 -17.33 -44.26
N SER A 21 22.78 -16.99 -45.35
CA SER A 21 22.72 -15.68 -46.01
C SER A 21 21.27 -15.45 -46.46
N ILE A 22 20.61 -14.53 -45.76
CA ILE A 22 19.28 -14.04 -46.18
C ILE A 22 19.52 -13.07 -47.31
N LYS A 23 19.28 -13.47 -48.55
CA LYS A 23 19.17 -12.56 -49.69
C LYS A 23 18.04 -11.57 -49.37
N GLN A 24 18.42 -10.29 -49.25
CA GLN A 24 17.47 -9.20 -49.18
C GLN A 24 16.69 -9.13 -50.50
N ASN A 25 15.46 -9.60 -50.47
CA ASN A 25 14.49 -9.37 -51.53
C ASN A 25 13.93 -7.96 -51.33
N SER A 26 14.41 -7.03 -52.14
CA SER A 26 14.12 -5.58 -52.06
C SER A 26 12.77 -5.20 -52.70
N ASN A 27 11.75 -6.06 -52.61
CA ASN A 27 10.43 -5.68 -53.09
C ASN A 27 9.33 -6.45 -52.33
N SER A 28 9.12 -6.13 -51.08
CA SER A 28 7.87 -6.44 -50.41
C SER A 28 7.49 -5.27 -49.48
N ASP A 29 6.46 -4.57 -49.82
CA ASP A 29 5.78 -3.61 -48.96
C ASP A 29 5.37 -4.35 -47.68
N SER A 30 6.16 -4.21 -46.61
CA SER A 30 5.80 -4.85 -45.35
C SER A 30 4.54 -4.21 -44.79
N PRO A 31 3.65 -4.93 -44.12
CA PRO A 31 2.45 -4.38 -43.49
C PRO A 31 2.76 -3.16 -42.58
N LEU A 32 3.94 -3.12 -41.97
CA LEU A 32 4.39 -2.01 -41.16
C LEU A 32 4.71 -0.75 -41.98
N ARG A 33 5.28 -0.89 -43.22
CA ARG A 33 5.53 0.25 -44.12
C ARG A 33 4.25 0.81 -44.72
N ARG A 34 3.23 -0.03 -44.95
CA ARG A 34 1.88 0.44 -45.33
C ARG A 34 1.27 1.27 -44.19
N LEU A 35 1.24 0.73 -42.98
CA LEU A 35 0.77 1.45 -41.80
C LEU A 35 1.48 2.80 -41.56
N LEU A 36 2.80 2.85 -41.77
CA LEU A 36 3.56 4.10 -41.64
C LEU A 36 3.31 5.11 -42.75
N ARG A 37 3.01 4.66 -43.99
CA ARG A 37 2.58 5.54 -45.08
C ARG A 37 1.16 6.08 -44.85
N ASP A 38 0.27 5.24 -44.37
CA ASP A 38 -1.10 5.64 -44.05
C ASP A 38 -1.13 6.60 -42.85
N ALA A 39 -0.23 6.44 -41.86
CA ALA A 39 -0.09 7.35 -40.73
C ALA A 39 0.45 8.75 -41.12
N SER A 40 1.26 8.84 -42.19
CA SER A 40 1.75 10.13 -42.71
C SER A 40 0.74 10.88 -43.58
N ALA A 41 -0.37 10.22 -43.94
CA ALA A 41 -1.47 10.81 -44.71
C ALA A 41 -2.58 11.42 -43.83
N PHE A 42 -2.49 11.31 -42.50
CA PHE A 42 -3.32 12.07 -41.59
C PHE A 42 -2.82 13.53 -41.55
N GLY A 43 -3.14 14.31 -42.57
CA GLY A 43 -3.09 15.75 -42.50
C GLY A 43 -3.99 16.24 -41.38
N GLU A 44 -3.60 17.34 -40.72
CA GLU A 44 -4.35 17.99 -39.66
C GLU A 44 -5.83 18.05 -40.00
N ALA A 45 -6.64 17.25 -39.34
CA ALA A 45 -8.08 17.29 -39.48
C ALA A 45 -8.58 18.59 -38.86
N ASP A 46 -9.25 19.40 -39.67
CA ASP A 46 -9.93 20.61 -39.24
C ASP A 46 -10.87 20.28 -38.09
N PRO A 47 -10.65 20.81 -36.86
CA PRO A 47 -11.45 20.48 -35.70
C PRO A 47 -12.92 20.91 -35.80
N THR A 48 -13.31 21.59 -36.86
CA THR A 48 -14.69 22.05 -37.08
C THR A 48 -15.54 21.11 -37.94
N LYS A 49 -14.96 19.97 -38.40
CA LYS A 49 -15.66 18.97 -39.26
C LYS A 49 -15.50 17.54 -38.71
N ALA A 50 -15.81 17.31 -37.45
CA ALA A 50 -16.02 15.94 -36.98
C ALA A 50 -17.44 15.50 -37.31
N PRO A 51 -17.66 14.39 -38.07
CA PRO A 51 -19.00 13.87 -38.27
C PRO A 51 -19.52 13.33 -36.93
N GLU A 52 -20.64 13.85 -36.49
CA GLU A 52 -21.40 13.32 -35.37
C GLU A 52 -21.81 11.88 -35.71
N GLY A 53 -21.19 10.88 -35.06
CA GLY A 53 -21.68 9.51 -35.08
C GLY A 53 -20.68 8.35 -35.03
N GLU A 54 -19.39 8.52 -35.27
CA GLU A 54 -18.49 7.38 -35.45
C GLU A 54 -17.34 7.21 -34.43
N LEU A 55 -17.35 7.90 -33.30
CA LEU A 55 -16.28 7.77 -32.28
C LEU A 55 -16.55 6.72 -31.18
N LEU A 56 -17.67 5.98 -31.28
CA LEU A 56 -18.06 4.99 -30.26
C LEU A 56 -17.30 3.65 -30.34
N TRP A 57 -16.62 3.33 -31.44
CA TRP A 57 -15.93 2.04 -31.61
C TRP A 57 -14.47 2.06 -31.16
N ALA A 58 -13.85 3.22 -31.07
CA ALA A 58 -12.43 3.34 -30.71
C ALA A 58 -12.14 3.10 -29.21
N THR A 59 -13.17 3.06 -28.37
CA THR A 59 -13.04 2.92 -26.91
C THR A 59 -13.69 1.66 -26.34
N GLN A 60 -14.28 0.81 -27.18
CA GLN A 60 -14.78 -0.47 -26.70
C GLN A 60 -13.61 -1.48 -26.62
N PRO A 61 -13.36 -2.10 -25.45
CA PRO A 61 -12.43 -3.20 -25.37
C PRO A 61 -12.89 -4.30 -26.30
N TYR A 62 -11.95 -4.93 -27.01
CA TYR A 62 -12.23 -6.08 -27.86
C TYR A 62 -13.10 -7.07 -27.08
N ALA A 63 -14.32 -7.28 -27.49
CA ALA A 63 -15.21 -8.27 -26.94
C ALA A 63 -14.63 -9.64 -27.31
N THR A 64 -13.82 -10.22 -26.46
CA THR A 64 -13.51 -11.65 -26.51
C THR A 64 -14.82 -12.36 -26.27
N GLY A 65 -15.31 -13.07 -27.26
CA GLY A 65 -16.66 -13.64 -27.32
C GLY A 65 -16.98 -14.77 -26.33
N VAL A 66 -16.30 -14.85 -25.21
CA VAL A 66 -16.65 -15.68 -24.07
C VAL A 66 -17.11 -14.73 -22.96
N LYS A 67 -18.42 -14.50 -22.86
CA LYS A 67 -19.02 -13.96 -21.65
C LYS A 67 -18.80 -15.01 -20.57
N GLU A 68 -17.78 -14.82 -19.74
CA GLU A 68 -17.74 -15.54 -18.47
C GLU A 68 -19.08 -15.27 -17.77
N PRO A 69 -19.74 -16.31 -17.23
CA PRO A 69 -20.94 -16.10 -16.43
C PRO A 69 -20.59 -15.09 -15.33
N PRO A 70 -21.47 -14.12 -15.05
CA PRO A 70 -21.21 -13.16 -14.00
C PRO A 70 -20.88 -13.94 -12.73
N PRO A 71 -19.80 -13.59 -12.00
CA PRO A 71 -19.41 -14.29 -10.79
C PRO A 71 -20.65 -14.34 -9.89
N HIS A 72 -20.94 -15.50 -9.30
CA HIS A 72 -22.05 -15.68 -8.38
C HIS A 72 -22.09 -14.48 -7.41
N GLN A 73 -23.16 -13.70 -7.47
CA GLN A 73 -23.35 -12.56 -6.59
C GLN A 73 -23.60 -13.10 -5.18
N VAL A 74 -22.51 -13.17 -4.39
CA VAL A 74 -22.61 -13.49 -2.96
C VAL A 74 -23.24 -12.30 -2.26
N ASP A 75 -24.22 -12.55 -1.39
CA ASP A 75 -24.84 -11.49 -0.59
C ASP A 75 -23.73 -10.75 0.20
N PRO A 76 -23.63 -9.42 0.09
CA PRO A 76 -22.64 -8.66 0.83
C PRO A 76 -22.65 -8.91 2.33
N THR A 77 -23.82 -9.16 2.94
CA THR A 77 -23.95 -9.48 4.37
C THR A 77 -23.28 -10.80 4.75
N GLU A 78 -23.07 -11.68 3.78
CA GLU A 78 -22.34 -12.95 3.96
C GLU A 78 -20.85 -12.80 3.68
N THR A 79 -20.36 -11.60 3.41
CA THR A 79 -18.97 -11.34 3.13
C THR A 79 -18.31 -10.52 4.23
N THR A 80 -16.97 -10.68 4.37
CA THR A 80 -16.17 -9.95 5.35
C THR A 80 -15.05 -9.16 4.67
N VAL A 81 -14.77 -7.97 5.20
CA VAL A 81 -13.62 -7.13 4.86
C VAL A 81 -12.71 -7.01 6.08
N LEU A 82 -11.40 -7.22 5.90
CA LEU A 82 -10.42 -7.01 6.97
C LEU A 82 -9.67 -5.69 6.77
N LEU A 83 -9.49 -4.95 7.85
CA LEU A 83 -8.69 -3.72 7.88
C LEU A 83 -7.59 -3.84 8.93
N PHE A 84 -6.33 -3.57 8.53
CA PHE A 84 -5.16 -3.62 9.40
C PHE A 84 -4.59 -2.22 9.63
N PRO A 85 -4.33 -1.81 10.90
CA PRO A 85 -3.84 -0.49 11.25
C PRO A 85 -2.37 -0.32 10.89
N GLY A 86 -1.94 0.94 10.83
CA GLY A 86 -0.55 1.33 10.64
C GLY A 86 0.12 1.86 11.90
N GLN A 87 1.33 2.35 11.72
CA GLN A 87 2.08 3.08 12.75
C GLN A 87 1.26 4.25 13.29
N GLY A 88 1.30 4.46 14.60
CA GLY A 88 0.52 5.46 15.33
C GLY A 88 -0.70 4.86 16.04
N SER A 89 -0.97 3.56 15.87
CA SER A 89 -2.03 2.84 16.59
C SER A 89 -1.54 2.16 17.88
N GLN A 90 -0.23 2.05 18.06
CA GLN A 90 0.40 1.40 19.22
C GLN A 90 0.14 2.16 20.53
N TYR A 91 0.05 1.41 21.61
CA TYR A 91 0.04 1.93 22.99
C TYR A 91 0.61 0.87 23.95
N VAL A 92 1.22 1.31 25.04
CA VAL A 92 1.72 0.38 26.06
C VAL A 92 0.54 -0.32 26.73
N GLY A 93 0.56 -1.63 26.74
CA GLY A 93 -0.55 -2.46 27.23
C GLY A 93 -1.30 -3.20 26.12
N MET A 94 -1.04 -2.89 24.83
CA MET A 94 -1.64 -3.62 23.72
C MET A 94 -1.19 -5.08 23.71
N GLY A 95 -2.05 -5.97 23.26
CA GLY A 95 -1.81 -7.42 23.20
C GLY A 95 -1.99 -8.17 24.52
N LYS A 96 -2.38 -7.51 25.62
CA LYS A 96 -2.63 -8.19 26.91
C LYS A 96 -3.77 -9.19 26.84
N CYS A 97 -4.84 -8.89 26.11
CA CYS A 97 -5.97 -9.82 26.00
C CYS A 97 -5.64 -11.05 25.13
N LEU A 98 -4.52 -11.05 24.41
CA LEU A 98 -4.04 -12.17 23.60
C LEU A 98 -3.32 -13.26 24.44
N ASP A 99 -3.10 -13.04 25.73
CA ASP A 99 -2.45 -14.01 26.61
C ASP A 99 -3.25 -15.33 26.73
N ASN A 100 -4.51 -15.31 26.44
CA ASN A 100 -5.36 -16.51 26.46
C ASN A 100 -5.56 -17.14 25.06
N VAL A 101 -4.88 -16.63 24.03
CA VAL A 101 -4.93 -17.11 22.64
C VAL A 101 -3.62 -17.81 22.31
N PRO A 102 -3.56 -19.17 22.31
CA PRO A 102 -2.30 -19.91 22.13
C PRO A 102 -1.56 -19.56 20.84
N SER A 103 -2.29 -19.48 19.72
CA SER A 103 -1.72 -19.12 18.41
C SER A 103 -1.15 -17.70 18.39
N ALA A 104 -1.71 -16.76 19.15
CA ALA A 104 -1.15 -15.43 19.29
C ALA A 104 0.13 -15.42 20.12
N LYS A 105 0.24 -16.26 21.18
CA LYS A 105 1.51 -16.43 21.92
C LYS A 105 2.62 -16.93 21.03
N GLU A 106 2.37 -17.98 20.26
CA GLU A 106 3.33 -18.53 19.30
C GLU A 106 3.79 -17.47 18.29
N LEU A 107 2.89 -16.57 17.82
CA LEU A 107 3.25 -15.45 16.96
C LEU A 107 4.24 -14.48 17.64
N TYR A 108 4.00 -14.13 18.90
CA TYR A 108 4.91 -13.25 19.66
C TYR A 108 6.27 -13.89 19.90
N GLU A 109 6.31 -15.18 20.23
CA GLU A 109 7.54 -15.95 20.44
C GLU A 109 8.33 -16.06 19.13
N LEU A 110 7.69 -16.43 18.02
CA LEU A 110 8.30 -16.47 16.71
C LEU A 110 8.84 -15.09 16.31
N ALA A 111 8.02 -14.05 16.47
CA ALA A 111 8.44 -12.69 16.14
C ALA A 111 9.68 -12.29 16.96
N SER A 112 9.67 -12.54 18.27
CA SER A 112 10.80 -12.24 19.16
C SER A 112 12.07 -12.97 18.74
N SER A 113 11.97 -14.24 18.31
CA SER A 113 13.10 -15.02 17.81
C SER A 113 13.68 -14.46 16.51
N VAL A 114 12.82 -13.95 15.62
CA VAL A 114 13.24 -13.41 14.31
C VAL A 114 13.89 -12.03 14.45
N VAL A 115 13.33 -11.16 15.31
CA VAL A 115 13.79 -9.77 15.44
C VAL A 115 14.84 -9.57 16.53
N GLY A 116 15.05 -10.56 17.39
CA GLY A 116 16.09 -10.53 18.43
C GLY A 116 15.76 -9.68 19.66
N TRP A 117 14.48 -9.38 19.89
CA TRP A 117 14.01 -8.67 21.09
C TRP A 117 12.61 -9.13 21.49
N ASP A 118 12.27 -9.01 22.77
CA ASP A 118 10.99 -9.46 23.33
C ASP A 118 9.84 -8.54 22.90
N VAL A 119 9.12 -8.98 21.86
CA VAL A 119 8.00 -8.22 21.26
C VAL A 119 6.84 -8.13 22.25
N ALA A 120 6.55 -9.21 22.98
CA ALA A 120 5.44 -9.27 23.93
C ALA A 120 5.65 -8.28 25.07
N ARG A 121 6.83 -8.31 25.70
CA ARG A 121 7.19 -7.39 26.79
C ARG A 121 7.09 -5.92 26.33
N VAL A 122 7.68 -5.58 25.17
CA VAL A 122 7.64 -4.20 24.66
C VAL A 122 6.22 -3.73 24.41
N CYS A 123 5.34 -4.58 23.85
CA CYS A 123 3.95 -4.23 23.62
C CYS A 123 3.17 -4.01 24.92
N ARG A 124 3.37 -4.88 25.92
CA ARG A 124 2.55 -4.93 27.15
C ARG A 124 3.03 -4.02 28.25
N GLU A 125 4.34 -3.88 28.36
CA GLU A 125 5.02 -3.23 29.50
C GLU A 125 5.78 -1.95 29.08
N GLY A 126 6.14 -1.82 27.82
CA GLY A 126 6.94 -0.71 27.31
C GLY A 126 8.42 -0.81 27.64
N PRO A 127 9.12 0.30 27.90
CA PRO A 127 8.59 1.67 27.99
C PRO A 127 8.09 2.27 26.67
N GLU A 128 7.36 3.39 26.74
CA GLU A 128 6.74 4.02 25.54
C GLU A 128 7.79 4.37 24.47
N GLU A 129 8.95 4.86 24.87
CA GLU A 129 10.03 5.20 23.95
C GLU A 129 10.58 3.98 23.21
N GLU A 130 10.66 2.82 23.85
CA GLU A 130 11.07 1.58 23.22
C GLU A 130 9.98 1.11 22.24
N LEU A 131 8.72 1.13 22.67
CA LEU A 131 7.58 0.80 21.81
C LEU A 131 7.51 1.73 20.59
N GLN A 132 7.75 3.02 20.77
CA GLN A 132 7.74 3.98 19.66
C GLN A 132 8.82 3.68 18.62
N ARG A 133 10.03 3.31 19.03
CA ARG A 133 11.12 2.92 18.12
C ARG A 133 10.83 1.62 17.38
N ARG A 134 10.18 0.66 18.03
CA ARG A 134 9.86 -0.70 17.54
C ARG A 134 8.41 -0.84 17.06
N CYS A 135 7.69 0.27 16.93
CA CYS A 135 6.24 0.27 16.73
C CYS A 135 5.78 -0.47 15.48
N GLN A 136 6.57 -0.49 14.41
CA GLN A 136 6.15 -1.14 13.18
C GLN A 136 6.04 -2.67 13.37
N THR A 137 7.04 -3.31 13.94
CA THR A 137 6.98 -4.74 14.26
C THR A 137 5.94 -5.03 15.33
N ALA A 138 5.87 -4.22 16.37
CA ALA A 138 4.90 -4.37 17.45
C ALA A 138 3.45 -4.34 16.93
N VAL A 139 3.09 -3.36 16.08
CA VAL A 139 1.74 -3.24 15.48
C VAL A 139 1.45 -4.40 14.52
N LEU A 140 2.43 -4.84 13.72
CA LEU A 140 2.25 -5.97 12.81
C LEU A 140 1.89 -7.24 13.59
N VAL A 141 2.70 -7.59 14.59
CA VAL A 141 2.51 -8.82 15.40
C VAL A 141 1.19 -8.77 16.17
N THR A 142 0.91 -7.64 16.82
CA THR A 142 -0.35 -7.45 17.57
C THR A 142 -1.58 -7.53 16.67
N SER A 143 -1.49 -7.00 15.43
CA SER A 143 -2.59 -7.09 14.46
C SER A 143 -2.82 -8.52 13.95
N LEU A 144 -1.75 -9.31 13.78
CA LEU A 144 -1.88 -10.74 13.48
C LEU A 144 -2.42 -11.51 14.69
N GLY A 145 -2.02 -11.16 15.91
CA GLY A 145 -2.63 -11.71 17.14
C GLY A 145 -4.13 -11.42 17.23
N ALA A 146 -4.56 -10.21 16.87
CA ALA A 146 -5.99 -9.88 16.76
C ALA A 146 -6.73 -10.72 15.70
N LEU A 147 -6.03 -11.08 14.61
CA LEU A 147 -6.56 -12.00 13.61
C LEU A 147 -6.74 -13.41 14.20
N GLU A 148 -5.78 -13.92 14.97
CA GLU A 148 -5.92 -15.23 15.62
C GLU A 148 -7.10 -15.23 16.63
N LEU A 149 -7.24 -14.20 17.43
CA LEU A 149 -8.40 -14.01 18.29
C LEU A 149 -9.72 -14.00 17.48
N ALA A 150 -9.72 -13.33 16.33
CA ALA A 150 -10.89 -13.32 15.45
C ALA A 150 -11.17 -14.69 14.82
N ARG A 151 -10.15 -15.51 14.54
CA ARG A 151 -10.31 -16.90 14.08
C ARG A 151 -10.97 -17.78 15.13
N GLU A 152 -10.61 -17.63 16.40
CA GLU A 152 -11.21 -18.38 17.50
C GLU A 152 -12.65 -17.92 17.78
N THR A 153 -12.87 -16.61 17.82
CA THR A 153 -14.18 -16.05 18.26
C THR A 153 -15.20 -15.89 17.14
N ARG A 154 -14.74 -15.81 15.86
CA ARG A 154 -15.57 -15.53 14.67
C ARG A 154 -15.10 -16.29 13.43
N PRO A 155 -14.92 -17.64 13.50
CA PRO A 155 -14.33 -18.40 12.39
C PRO A 155 -15.10 -18.21 11.07
N GLY A 156 -16.44 -18.24 11.10
CA GLY A 156 -17.24 -18.03 9.90
C GLY A 156 -17.12 -16.65 9.26
N ALA A 157 -16.72 -15.60 10.02
CA ALA A 157 -16.42 -14.30 9.44
C ALA A 157 -15.08 -14.33 8.69
N ILE A 158 -14.07 -15.01 9.25
CA ILE A 158 -12.76 -15.13 8.63
C ILE A 158 -12.80 -15.98 7.36
N GLU A 159 -13.58 -17.05 7.32
CA GLU A 159 -13.77 -17.89 6.13
C GLU A 159 -14.42 -17.14 4.95
N ARG A 160 -15.25 -16.16 5.27
CA ARG A 160 -15.99 -15.36 4.29
C ARG A 160 -15.29 -14.07 3.86
N VAL A 161 -13.99 -13.91 4.16
CA VAL A 161 -13.23 -12.72 3.75
C VAL A 161 -13.14 -12.64 2.23
N ARG A 162 -13.52 -11.50 1.66
CA ARG A 162 -13.51 -11.23 0.21
C ARG A 162 -12.63 -10.07 -0.19
N ALA A 163 -12.19 -9.25 0.75
CA ALA A 163 -11.25 -8.16 0.48
C ALA A 163 -10.50 -7.78 1.76
N VAL A 164 -9.31 -7.28 1.59
CA VAL A 164 -8.44 -6.80 2.67
C VAL A 164 -7.82 -5.48 2.30
N ALA A 165 -7.56 -4.64 3.30
CA ALA A 165 -6.71 -3.47 3.15
C ALA A 165 -5.93 -3.20 4.44
N GLY A 166 -4.80 -2.52 4.29
CA GLY A 166 -3.99 -2.08 5.41
C GLY A 166 -3.52 -0.63 5.26
N PHE A 167 -3.49 0.10 6.35
CA PHE A 167 -3.00 1.47 6.35
C PHE A 167 -1.48 1.51 6.45
N SER A 168 -0.78 1.88 5.39
CA SER A 168 0.69 1.98 5.35
C SER A 168 1.36 0.67 5.82
N LEU A 169 1.87 0.61 7.06
CA LEU A 169 2.40 -0.61 7.68
C LEU A 169 1.39 -1.76 7.62
N GLY A 170 0.11 -1.49 7.86
CA GLY A 170 -0.95 -2.50 7.82
C GLY A 170 -1.08 -3.20 6.47
N GLU A 171 -0.59 -2.61 5.37
CA GLU A 171 -0.54 -3.29 4.08
C GLU A 171 0.45 -4.46 4.09
N ILE A 172 1.56 -4.36 4.87
CA ILE A 172 2.49 -5.50 5.09
C ILE A 172 1.77 -6.60 5.89
N THR A 173 1.04 -6.23 6.95
CA THR A 173 0.24 -7.19 7.73
C THR A 173 -0.80 -7.88 6.84
N ALA A 174 -1.49 -7.11 5.98
CA ALA A 174 -2.44 -7.64 5.01
C ALA A 174 -1.78 -8.61 4.01
N MET A 175 -0.54 -8.32 3.56
CA MET A 175 0.23 -9.21 2.68
C MET A 175 0.52 -10.57 3.33
N VAL A 176 0.77 -10.60 4.64
CA VAL A 176 0.94 -11.86 5.39
C VAL A 176 -0.39 -12.63 5.40
N TYR A 177 -1.49 -11.96 5.75
CA TYR A 177 -2.81 -12.60 5.79
C TYR A 177 -3.20 -13.22 4.45
N VAL A 178 -3.02 -12.51 3.34
CA VAL A 178 -3.39 -13.01 2.00
C VAL A 178 -2.39 -14.03 1.43
N GLY A 179 -1.39 -14.43 2.21
CA GLY A 179 -0.37 -15.40 1.82
C GLY A 179 0.58 -14.90 0.73
N ALA A 180 0.67 -13.60 0.55
CA ALA A 180 1.57 -12.99 -0.43
C ALA A 180 2.99 -12.79 0.13
N LEU A 181 3.17 -12.79 1.44
CA LEU A 181 4.46 -12.68 2.13
C LEU A 181 4.47 -13.60 3.35
N GLN A 182 5.56 -14.34 3.56
CA GLN A 182 5.75 -15.16 4.76
C GLN A 182 6.01 -14.27 5.98
N LEU A 183 5.59 -14.72 7.17
CA LEU A 183 5.67 -13.92 8.40
C LEU A 183 7.11 -13.51 8.73
N GLU A 184 8.06 -14.44 8.68
CA GLU A 184 9.46 -14.16 9.00
C GLU A 184 10.08 -13.16 8.03
N GLN A 185 9.70 -13.25 6.75
CA GLN A 185 10.14 -12.29 5.73
C GLN A 185 9.49 -10.91 5.96
N ALA A 186 8.23 -10.87 6.37
CA ALA A 186 7.53 -9.63 6.72
C ALA A 186 8.15 -8.95 7.93
N LEU A 187 8.52 -9.70 8.97
CA LEU A 187 9.20 -9.19 10.17
C LEU A 187 10.54 -8.54 9.82
N ARG A 188 11.38 -9.25 9.05
CA ARG A 188 12.66 -8.70 8.58
C ARG A 188 12.48 -7.47 7.67
N LEU A 189 11.49 -7.50 6.78
CA LEU A 189 11.16 -6.38 5.90
C LEU A 189 10.75 -5.14 6.70
N VAL A 190 9.95 -5.33 7.76
CA VAL A 190 9.47 -4.24 8.62
C VAL A 190 10.62 -3.62 9.41
N GLU A 191 11.57 -4.42 9.92
CA GLU A 191 12.77 -3.91 10.58
C GLU A 191 13.63 -3.08 9.61
N VAL A 192 13.86 -3.57 8.38
CA VAL A 192 14.56 -2.81 7.34
C VAL A 192 13.82 -1.53 7.01
N ARG A 193 12.48 -1.60 6.86
CA ARG A 193 11.64 -0.42 6.57
C ARG A 193 11.74 0.62 7.68
N ALA A 194 11.61 0.22 8.93
CA ALA A 194 11.67 1.10 10.08
C ALA A 194 13.03 1.81 10.17
N ALA A 195 14.12 1.05 10.09
CA ALA A 195 15.48 1.59 10.11
C ALA A 195 15.76 2.54 8.94
N ALA A 196 15.34 2.18 7.72
CA ALA A 196 15.54 3.01 6.53
C ALA A 196 14.72 4.31 6.58
N MET A 197 13.47 4.26 7.08
CA MET A 197 12.63 5.44 7.26
C MET A 197 13.20 6.37 8.34
N GLU A 198 13.73 5.83 9.43
CA GLU A 198 14.40 6.60 10.48
C GLU A 198 15.68 7.25 9.95
N ALA A 199 16.50 6.52 9.20
CA ALA A 199 17.71 7.05 8.58
C ALA A 199 17.39 8.21 7.62
N ALA A 200 16.40 8.02 6.74
CA ALA A 200 15.96 9.08 5.83
C ALA A 200 15.42 10.32 6.56
N ALA A 201 14.73 10.13 7.68
CA ALA A 201 14.22 11.22 8.50
C ALA A 201 15.33 12.06 9.18
N ARG A 202 16.48 11.43 9.49
CA ARG A 202 17.65 12.12 10.05
C ARG A 202 18.41 12.96 9.03
N GLU A 203 18.32 12.62 7.74
CA GLU A 203 19.04 13.35 6.67
C GLU A 203 18.45 14.74 6.42
N ARG A 204 17.15 14.91 6.67
CA ARG A 204 16.46 16.16 6.39
C ARG A 204 15.34 16.41 7.38
N ALA A 205 15.41 17.57 8.04
CA ALA A 205 14.37 17.98 8.99
C ALA A 205 13.01 18.11 8.29
N GLY A 206 12.08 17.32 8.71
CA GLY A 206 10.72 17.27 8.17
C GLY A 206 9.76 16.62 9.16
N GLY A 207 8.49 16.63 8.82
CA GLY A 207 7.46 16.10 9.70
C GLY A 207 6.14 15.84 8.99
N MET A 208 5.11 15.64 9.82
CA MET A 208 3.75 15.42 9.33
C MET A 208 2.76 16.28 10.11
N LEU A 209 1.74 16.78 9.42
CA LEU A 209 0.72 17.67 9.94
C LEU A 209 -0.66 17.25 9.47
N THR A 210 -1.54 16.83 10.38
CA THR A 210 -2.95 16.60 10.05
C THR A 210 -3.64 17.94 9.87
N VAL A 211 -4.40 18.10 8.78
CA VAL A 211 -5.18 19.31 8.49
C VAL A 211 -6.64 18.95 8.25
N TRP A 212 -7.55 19.73 8.86
CA TRP A 212 -8.98 19.68 8.61
C TRP A 212 -9.35 20.88 7.73
N LEU A 213 -9.91 20.59 6.56
CA LEU A 213 -10.13 21.53 5.49
C LEU A 213 -11.59 21.98 5.44
N ALA A 214 -11.80 23.24 5.13
CA ALA A 214 -13.10 23.76 4.74
C ALA A 214 -13.47 23.27 3.32
N PRO A 215 -14.76 23.23 2.93
CA PRO A 215 -15.17 22.79 1.60
C PRO A 215 -14.55 23.61 0.45
N ASP A 216 -14.29 24.88 0.69
CA ASP A 216 -13.68 25.86 -0.23
C ASP A 216 -12.16 25.98 -0.08
N ALA A 217 -11.52 25.07 0.68
CA ALA A 217 -10.08 25.12 0.92
C ALA A 217 -9.26 25.03 -0.36
N ARG A 218 -8.35 25.97 -0.55
CA ARG A 218 -7.43 26.02 -1.70
C ARG A 218 -6.12 25.28 -1.37
N LEU A 219 -6.24 23.96 -1.15
CA LEU A 219 -5.12 23.13 -0.71
C LEU A 219 -3.92 23.19 -1.68
N GLY A 220 -4.16 23.16 -2.99
CA GLY A 220 -3.08 23.24 -3.99
C GLY A 220 -2.28 24.53 -3.87
N ALA A 221 -2.96 25.67 -3.71
CA ALA A 221 -2.31 26.98 -3.50
C ALA A 221 -1.53 27.01 -2.18
N LEU A 222 -2.09 26.43 -1.10
CA LEU A 222 -1.41 26.35 0.21
C LEU A 222 -0.10 25.55 0.10
N LEU A 223 -0.13 24.40 -0.55
CA LEU A 223 1.06 23.54 -0.71
C LEU A 223 2.12 24.20 -1.59
N HIS A 224 1.72 24.94 -2.62
CA HIS A 224 2.66 25.70 -3.45
C HIS A 224 3.33 26.80 -2.63
N ALA A 225 2.55 27.67 -1.98
CA ALA A 225 3.08 28.74 -1.15
C ALA A 225 3.96 28.25 0.00
N ALA A 226 3.65 27.08 0.59
CA ALA A 226 4.47 26.47 1.62
C ALA A 226 5.84 26.02 1.10
N ARG A 227 5.90 25.46 -0.13
CA ARG A 227 7.18 25.11 -0.75
C ARG A 227 8.00 26.33 -1.10
N ASP A 228 7.36 27.36 -1.67
CA ASP A 228 8.04 28.62 -2.01
C ASP A 228 8.62 29.29 -0.76
N HIS A 229 7.86 29.25 0.36
CA HIS A 229 8.32 29.81 1.64
C HIS A 229 9.55 29.08 2.19
N ALA A 230 9.69 27.79 1.96
CA ALA A 230 10.86 27.03 2.44
C ALA A 230 12.16 27.41 1.73
N ALA A 231 12.10 28.31 0.72
CA ALA A 231 13.25 28.94 0.04
C ALA A 231 14.31 27.94 -0.47
N ARG A 232 13.88 26.74 -0.86
CA ARG A 232 14.74 25.69 -1.43
C ARG A 232 14.17 25.19 -2.77
N PRO A 233 15.03 24.95 -3.78
CA PRO A 233 14.57 24.47 -5.07
C PRO A 233 13.88 23.10 -5.01
N ASP A 234 14.29 22.26 -4.06
CA ASP A 234 13.80 20.89 -3.83
C ASP A 234 12.84 20.78 -2.65
N ALA A 235 12.18 21.89 -2.27
CA ALA A 235 11.26 21.93 -1.14
C ALA A 235 10.09 20.94 -1.33
N VAL A 236 9.80 20.17 -0.29
CA VAL A 236 8.72 19.20 -0.25
C VAL A 236 7.64 19.64 0.71
N CYS A 237 6.42 19.75 0.22
CA CYS A 237 5.20 19.84 1.02
C CYS A 237 4.07 19.27 0.19
N GLN A 238 3.52 18.13 0.62
CA GLN A 238 2.48 17.43 -0.12
C GLN A 238 1.52 16.69 0.80
N VAL A 239 0.42 16.20 0.24
CA VAL A 239 -0.46 15.27 0.95
C VAL A 239 0.25 13.91 1.06
N ALA A 240 0.48 13.47 2.28
CA ALA A 240 1.02 12.15 2.62
C ALA A 240 -0.09 11.12 2.84
N ASN A 241 -1.22 11.51 3.43
CA ASN A 241 -2.34 10.61 3.66
C ASN A 241 -3.67 11.31 3.34
N TYR A 242 -4.47 10.68 2.49
CA TYR A 242 -5.87 11.02 2.27
C TYR A 242 -6.70 10.18 3.24
N LEU A 243 -7.15 10.78 4.37
CA LEU A 243 -7.81 10.03 5.44
C LEU A 243 -9.31 9.87 5.20
N TYR A 244 -10.01 10.98 4.98
CA TYR A 244 -11.43 11.06 4.69
C TYR A 244 -11.77 12.45 4.10
N PRO A 245 -13.01 12.68 3.61
CA PRO A 245 -13.41 13.98 3.07
C PRO A 245 -13.10 15.12 4.04
N GLY A 246 -12.38 16.13 3.57
CA GLY A 246 -12.00 17.28 4.39
C GLY A 246 -10.87 17.04 5.41
N CYS A 247 -10.25 15.84 5.49
CA CYS A 247 -9.11 15.59 6.36
C CYS A 247 -7.95 14.92 5.62
N LYS A 248 -6.77 15.55 5.69
CA LYS A 248 -5.55 15.06 5.06
C LYS A 248 -4.39 15.16 6.04
N VAL A 249 -3.36 14.34 5.83
CA VAL A 249 -2.07 14.54 6.49
C VAL A 249 -1.11 15.09 5.45
N LEU A 250 -0.57 16.26 5.72
CA LEU A 250 0.51 16.87 4.94
C LEU A 250 1.84 16.41 5.50
N ALA A 251 2.83 16.24 4.63
CA ALA A 251 4.19 15.97 5.05
C ALA A 251 5.19 16.67 4.13
N GLY A 252 6.35 16.98 4.66
CA GLY A 252 7.40 17.68 3.96
C GLY A 252 8.40 18.33 4.89
N ASP A 253 9.10 19.32 4.37
CA ASP A 253 10.08 20.10 5.11
C ASP A 253 9.46 20.82 6.30
N GLU A 254 10.19 20.90 7.39
CA GLU A 254 9.72 21.49 8.62
C GLU A 254 9.30 22.98 8.42
N GLU A 255 10.06 23.73 7.64
CA GLU A 255 9.76 25.15 7.34
C GLU A 255 8.45 25.31 6.55
N ALA A 256 8.21 24.41 5.57
CA ALA A 256 6.98 24.40 4.80
C ALA A 256 5.77 24.05 5.69
N LEU A 257 5.91 23.11 6.61
CA LEU A 257 4.84 22.76 7.55
C LEU A 257 4.55 23.88 8.53
N ARG A 258 5.57 24.60 9.02
CA ARG A 258 5.38 25.81 9.86
C ARG A 258 4.63 26.90 9.10
N TYR A 259 4.89 27.07 7.81
CA TYR A 259 4.10 27.97 6.98
C TYR A 259 2.62 27.56 6.94
N VAL A 260 2.35 26.27 6.74
CA VAL A 260 0.96 25.76 6.75
C VAL A 260 0.27 26.01 8.10
N GLU A 261 0.95 25.85 9.21
CA GLU A 261 0.40 26.12 10.55
C GLU A 261 0.05 27.59 10.74
N ARG A 262 0.92 28.49 10.27
CA ARG A 262 0.75 29.93 10.41
C ARG A 262 -0.28 30.51 9.45
N GLU A 263 -0.21 30.16 8.16
CA GLU A 263 -0.97 30.80 7.09
C GLU A 263 -2.16 29.97 6.60
N GLY A 264 -2.25 28.71 6.98
CA GLY A 264 -3.23 27.75 6.45
C GLY A 264 -4.70 28.20 6.64
N ARG A 265 -5.00 28.92 7.73
CA ARG A 265 -6.37 29.45 7.97
C ARG A 265 -6.86 30.34 6.84
N ARG A 266 -6.00 31.14 6.23
CA ARG A 266 -6.32 32.03 5.10
C ARG A 266 -6.68 31.27 3.82
N LEU A 267 -6.26 30.00 3.74
CA LEU A 267 -6.45 29.11 2.59
C LEU A 267 -7.39 27.92 2.88
N GLY A 268 -8.17 28.03 3.96
CA GLY A 268 -9.26 27.10 4.27
C GLY A 268 -8.88 25.96 5.23
N VAL A 269 -7.74 26.01 5.93
CA VAL A 269 -7.43 25.07 7.02
C VAL A 269 -8.19 25.51 8.28
N ARG A 270 -9.16 24.71 8.71
CA ARG A 270 -9.93 24.97 9.93
C ARG A 270 -9.15 24.65 11.20
N ARG A 271 -8.35 23.58 11.14
CA ARG A 271 -7.55 23.06 12.24
C ARG A 271 -6.34 22.34 11.70
N SER A 272 -5.24 22.37 12.43
CA SER A 272 -4.06 21.54 12.19
C SER A 272 -3.57 20.90 13.50
N ALA A 273 -2.90 19.75 13.39
CA ALA A 273 -2.27 19.08 14.52
C ALA A 273 -1.03 18.30 14.04
N ARG A 274 0.10 18.50 14.73
CA ARG A 274 1.32 17.74 14.44
C ARG A 274 1.13 16.26 14.73
N VAL A 275 1.65 15.43 13.82
CA VAL A 275 1.74 13.99 14.04
C VAL A 275 3.06 13.68 14.74
N ARG A 276 3.04 12.84 15.77
CA ARG A 276 4.24 12.45 16.53
C ARG A 276 5.03 11.38 15.76
N VAL A 277 5.79 11.81 14.76
CA VAL A 277 6.66 10.96 13.94
C VAL A 277 7.98 11.67 13.66
N ALA A 278 9.03 10.90 13.38
CA ALA A 278 10.38 11.42 13.23
C ALA A 278 10.63 12.11 11.88
N GLY A 279 9.75 11.97 10.87
CA GLY A 279 10.04 12.47 9.53
C GLY A 279 8.83 12.64 8.62
N ALA A 280 9.09 13.11 7.42
CA ALA A 280 8.10 13.35 6.38
C ALA A 280 7.76 12.07 5.60
N PHE A 281 7.10 11.11 6.26
CA PHE A 281 6.74 9.83 5.66
C PHE A 281 5.78 10.00 4.48
N HIS A 282 5.83 9.05 3.55
CA HIS A 282 4.98 9.06 2.35
C HIS A 282 5.21 10.26 1.41
N THR A 283 6.45 10.75 1.38
CA THR A 283 6.91 11.81 0.48
C THR A 283 8.20 11.41 -0.22
N PRO A 284 8.66 12.15 -1.26
CA PRO A 284 9.94 11.92 -1.91
C PRO A 284 11.15 11.95 -0.95
N LEU A 285 11.02 12.57 0.23
CA LEU A 285 12.06 12.55 1.27
C LEU A 285 12.35 11.13 1.79
N MET A 286 11.44 10.17 1.55
CA MET A 286 11.61 8.76 1.87
C MET A 286 12.14 7.92 0.68
N ALA A 287 12.65 8.53 -0.39
CA ALA A 287 13.10 7.80 -1.58
C ALA A 287 14.21 6.77 -1.28
N ARG A 288 15.13 7.09 -0.36
CA ARG A 288 16.16 6.13 0.09
C ARG A 288 15.56 4.96 0.85
N ALA A 289 14.57 5.21 1.70
CA ALA A 289 13.84 4.15 2.40
C ALA A 289 13.06 3.28 1.41
N GLU A 290 12.41 3.86 0.39
CA GLU A 290 11.78 3.09 -0.69
C GLU A 290 12.78 2.18 -1.41
N ALA A 291 13.98 2.68 -1.71
CA ALA A 291 15.04 1.90 -2.36
C ALA A 291 15.49 0.71 -1.48
N ALA A 292 15.68 0.92 -0.18
CA ALA A 292 16.03 -0.13 0.77
C ALA A 292 14.93 -1.20 0.88
N VAL A 293 13.66 -0.78 0.98
CA VAL A 293 12.50 -1.70 0.99
C VAL A 293 12.39 -2.48 -0.33
N ARG A 294 12.64 -1.83 -1.47
CA ARG A 294 12.65 -2.47 -2.79
C ARG A 294 13.72 -3.54 -2.87
N GLU A 295 14.91 -3.28 -2.34
CA GLU A 295 16.01 -4.24 -2.30
C GLU A 295 15.69 -5.41 -1.36
N ALA A 296 15.20 -5.15 -0.15
CA ALA A 296 14.78 -6.19 0.78
C ALA A 296 13.69 -7.10 0.18
N LEU A 297 12.74 -6.53 -0.58
CA LEU A 297 11.70 -7.30 -1.26
C LEU A 297 12.25 -8.23 -2.37
N ARG A 298 13.44 -7.99 -2.90
CA ARG A 298 14.08 -8.94 -3.85
C ARG A 298 14.47 -10.25 -3.17
N ALA A 299 14.84 -10.18 -1.90
CA ALA A 299 15.18 -11.35 -1.10
C ALA A 299 13.94 -12.06 -0.51
N CYS A 300 12.74 -11.55 -0.73
CA CYS A 300 11.50 -12.17 -0.25
C CYS A 300 10.82 -12.98 -1.35
N ASP A 301 10.21 -14.12 -0.98
CA ASP A 301 9.36 -14.91 -1.84
C ASP A 301 7.93 -14.32 -1.84
N VAL A 302 7.73 -13.27 -2.64
CA VAL A 302 6.42 -12.64 -2.74
C VAL A 302 5.55 -13.40 -3.72
N ALA A 303 4.38 -13.85 -3.26
CA ALA A 303 3.36 -14.52 -4.07
C ALA A 303 2.22 -13.58 -4.49
N ALA A 304 1.36 -14.04 -5.37
CA ALA A 304 0.09 -13.36 -5.65
C ALA A 304 -0.85 -13.50 -4.44
N PRO A 305 -1.57 -12.43 -4.05
CA PRO A 305 -2.57 -12.52 -2.99
C PRO A 305 -3.66 -13.54 -3.28
N ARG A 306 -4.02 -14.38 -2.29
CA ARG A 306 -5.12 -15.35 -2.40
C ARG A 306 -6.50 -14.70 -2.26
N VAL A 307 -6.56 -13.55 -1.61
CA VAL A 307 -7.74 -12.71 -1.44
C VAL A 307 -7.41 -11.33 -1.95
N PRO A 308 -8.31 -10.62 -2.65
CA PRO A 308 -8.07 -9.27 -3.13
C PRO A 308 -7.58 -8.33 -2.03
N LEU A 309 -6.36 -7.81 -2.19
CA LEU A 309 -5.76 -6.79 -1.35
C LEU A 309 -5.84 -5.45 -2.09
N VAL A 310 -6.50 -4.45 -1.48
CA VAL A 310 -6.57 -3.11 -2.05
C VAL A 310 -5.40 -2.28 -1.54
N SER A 311 -4.50 -1.88 -2.45
CA SER A 311 -3.29 -1.13 -2.09
C SER A 311 -3.56 0.33 -1.76
N GLY A 312 -2.88 0.84 -0.74
CA GLY A 312 -2.90 2.25 -0.36
C GLY A 312 -2.27 3.19 -1.38
N VAL A 313 -1.47 2.70 -2.31
CA VAL A 313 -0.77 3.52 -3.33
C VAL A 313 -1.75 4.08 -4.37
N ASP A 314 -2.67 3.26 -4.87
CA ASP A 314 -3.55 3.58 -6.00
C ASP A 314 -5.01 3.19 -5.79
N ALA A 315 -5.35 2.65 -4.63
CA ALA A 315 -6.68 2.14 -4.27
C ALA A 315 -7.19 1.05 -5.24
N ARG A 316 -6.29 0.25 -5.81
CA ARG A 316 -6.62 -0.84 -6.73
C ARG A 316 -6.23 -2.19 -6.14
N ALA A 317 -6.95 -3.24 -6.54
CA ALA A 317 -6.62 -4.60 -6.15
C ALA A 317 -5.22 -5.01 -6.65
N VAL A 318 -4.48 -5.70 -5.79
CA VAL A 318 -3.20 -6.31 -6.10
C VAL A 318 -3.48 -7.72 -6.61
N LEU A 319 -3.16 -7.99 -7.87
CA LEU A 319 -3.52 -9.25 -8.53
C LEU A 319 -2.31 -10.15 -8.84
N SER A 320 -1.09 -9.66 -8.62
CA SER A 320 0.12 -10.44 -8.96
C SER A 320 1.29 -10.11 -8.05
N ALA A 321 2.22 -11.04 -7.91
CA ALA A 321 3.45 -10.86 -7.14
C ALA A 321 4.29 -9.65 -7.60
N PRO A 322 4.52 -9.40 -8.91
CA PRO A 322 5.23 -8.21 -9.33
C PRO A 322 4.51 -6.91 -8.97
N ALA A 323 3.17 -6.87 -9.02
CA ALA A 323 2.39 -5.71 -8.60
C ALA A 323 2.50 -5.48 -7.09
N ALA A 324 2.44 -6.56 -6.29
CA ALA A 324 2.63 -6.54 -4.84
C ALA A 324 3.98 -5.94 -4.46
N ARG A 325 5.09 -6.45 -5.03
CA ARG A 325 6.45 -5.93 -4.79
C ARG A 325 6.56 -4.44 -5.11
N ARG A 326 6.10 -4.02 -6.30
CA ARG A 326 6.22 -2.62 -6.73
C ARG A 326 5.43 -1.68 -5.84
N ARG A 327 4.15 -2.02 -5.53
CA ARG A 327 3.29 -1.16 -4.72
C ARG A 327 3.76 -1.07 -3.29
N LEU A 328 4.16 -2.21 -2.69
CA LEU A 328 4.65 -2.23 -1.31
C LEU A 328 5.92 -1.40 -1.13
N ALA A 329 6.90 -1.50 -2.04
CA ALA A 329 8.07 -0.63 -2.01
C ALA A 329 7.69 0.85 -2.15
N ARG A 330 6.88 1.17 -3.18
CA ARG A 330 6.46 2.53 -3.47
C ARG A 330 5.65 3.18 -2.34
N LEU A 331 4.90 2.40 -1.58
CA LEU A 331 4.09 2.89 -0.46
C LEU A 331 4.92 3.63 0.59
N THR A 332 6.22 3.35 0.68
CA THR A 332 7.14 4.03 1.63
C THR A 332 7.30 5.52 1.33
N ALA A 333 7.35 5.90 0.04
CA ALA A 333 7.57 7.28 -0.42
C ALA A 333 6.37 7.88 -1.17
N ALA A 334 5.29 7.12 -1.37
CA ALA A 334 4.08 7.59 -2.04
C ALA A 334 2.95 7.86 -1.05
N PRO A 335 2.04 8.79 -1.37
CA PRO A 335 0.86 9.06 -0.57
C PRO A 335 -0.01 7.83 -0.32
N VAL A 336 -0.53 7.70 0.89
CA VAL A 336 -1.54 6.69 1.24
C VAL A 336 -2.92 7.21 0.88
N ARG A 337 -3.59 6.57 -0.06
CA ARG A 337 -4.92 6.93 -0.57
C ARG A 337 -6.03 6.23 0.21
N TRP A 338 -6.03 6.39 1.54
CA TRP A 338 -6.92 5.62 2.43
C TRP A 338 -8.41 5.89 2.16
N GLU A 339 -8.78 7.13 1.96
CA GLU A 339 -10.15 7.52 1.58
C GLU A 339 -10.61 6.77 0.32
N GLN A 340 -9.75 6.72 -0.71
CA GLN A 340 -10.04 6.02 -1.96
C GLN A 340 -10.07 4.50 -1.79
N VAL A 341 -9.21 3.94 -0.91
CA VAL A 341 -9.25 2.52 -0.53
C VAL A 341 -10.59 2.17 0.10
N LEU A 342 -11.07 2.97 1.05
CA LEU A 342 -12.38 2.76 1.66
C LEU A 342 -13.52 2.90 0.63
N HIS A 343 -13.43 3.86 -0.29
CA HIS A 343 -14.40 3.94 -1.38
C HIS A 343 -14.37 2.69 -2.28
N ALA A 344 -13.20 2.19 -2.64
CA ALA A 344 -13.07 0.98 -3.45
C ALA A 344 -13.67 -0.26 -2.77
N LEU A 345 -13.51 -0.38 -1.43
CA LEU A 345 -14.05 -1.49 -0.64
C LEU A 345 -15.57 -1.43 -0.47
N TYR A 346 -16.14 -0.23 -0.31
CA TYR A 346 -17.53 -0.04 0.14
C TYR A 346 -18.45 0.71 -0.81
N ALA A 347 -17.97 1.17 -1.98
CA ALA A 347 -18.82 1.81 -2.98
C ALA A 347 -19.81 0.80 -3.58
N ARG A 348 -21.08 0.94 -3.23
CA ARG A 348 -22.17 0.06 -3.68
C ARG A 348 -23.43 0.86 -3.97
N PRO A 349 -24.23 0.45 -4.97
CA PRO A 349 -25.56 1.03 -5.20
C PRO A 349 -26.42 0.93 -3.93
N ARG A 350 -27.28 1.90 -3.71
CA ARG A 350 -28.30 1.80 -2.68
C ARG A 350 -29.50 1.01 -3.24
N PRO A 351 -30.13 0.13 -2.47
CA PRO A 351 -30.03 -0.12 -1.01
C PRO A 351 -29.06 -1.25 -0.61
N THR A 352 -28.15 -1.70 -1.46
CA THR A 352 -27.27 -2.87 -1.21
C THR A 352 -26.65 -2.85 0.20
N PRO A 353 -26.77 -3.93 1.00
CA PRO A 353 -26.14 -4.04 2.29
C PRO A 353 -24.63 -3.92 2.25
N GLN A 354 -24.01 -3.58 3.37
CA GLN A 354 -22.56 -3.52 3.51
C GLN A 354 -22.01 -4.86 4.06
N PRO A 355 -20.78 -5.27 3.69
CA PRO A 355 -20.13 -6.44 4.26
C PRO A 355 -19.82 -6.20 5.74
N LEU A 356 -19.71 -7.30 6.51
CA LEU A 356 -19.10 -7.21 7.82
C LEU A 356 -17.66 -6.71 7.68
N THR A 357 -17.28 -5.73 8.48
CA THR A 357 -15.91 -5.23 8.54
C THR A 357 -15.30 -5.58 9.88
N LEU A 358 -14.13 -6.23 9.87
CA LEU A 358 -13.31 -6.44 11.06
C LEU A 358 -12.07 -5.54 10.98
N ALA A 359 -11.98 -4.57 11.89
CA ALA A 359 -10.76 -3.80 12.11
C ALA A 359 -9.92 -4.56 13.14
N LEU A 360 -8.76 -5.08 12.71
CA LEU A 360 -7.94 -6.01 13.48
C LEU A 360 -6.66 -5.35 13.97
N GLY A 361 -6.49 -5.24 15.27
CA GLY A 361 -5.26 -4.73 15.87
C GLY A 361 -5.46 -3.50 16.75
N PRO A 362 -4.36 -2.91 17.25
CA PRO A 362 -4.43 -1.87 18.26
C PRO A 362 -5.08 -0.58 17.76
N GLY A 363 -5.88 0.06 18.61
CA GLY A 363 -6.44 1.38 18.39
C GLY A 363 -7.61 1.46 17.41
N ALA A 364 -8.54 2.37 17.66
CA ALA A 364 -9.81 2.49 16.93
C ALA A 364 -9.76 3.40 15.67
N ALA A 365 -8.59 3.87 15.23
CA ALA A 365 -8.46 4.89 14.19
C ALA A 365 -9.06 4.47 12.85
N LEU A 366 -8.95 3.20 12.44
CA LEU A 366 -9.50 2.72 11.17
C LEU A 366 -11.04 2.78 11.17
N ARG A 367 -11.68 2.36 12.25
CA ARG A 367 -13.14 2.48 12.38
C ARG A 367 -13.58 3.94 12.43
N ALA A 368 -12.82 4.81 13.09
CA ALA A 368 -13.12 6.24 13.12
C ALA A 368 -13.08 6.85 11.71
N THR A 369 -12.06 6.53 10.91
CA THR A 369 -11.99 6.99 9.51
C THR A 369 -13.09 6.37 8.64
N LEU A 370 -13.41 5.08 8.84
CA LEU A 370 -14.50 4.42 8.12
C LEU A 370 -15.85 5.12 8.36
N LYS A 371 -16.14 5.51 9.61
CA LYS A 371 -17.35 6.27 9.96
C LYS A 371 -17.50 7.55 9.14
N LEU A 372 -16.40 8.25 8.93
CA LEU A 372 -16.36 9.55 8.23
C LEU A 372 -16.38 9.43 6.70
N VAL A 373 -16.03 8.24 6.17
CA VAL A 373 -16.11 7.94 4.72
C VAL A 373 -17.45 7.27 4.38
N ASN A 374 -17.88 6.29 5.17
CA ASN A 374 -19.09 5.51 4.92
C ASN A 374 -19.72 5.03 6.26
N ALA A 375 -20.70 5.79 6.76
CA ALA A 375 -21.38 5.48 8.02
C ALA A 375 -22.07 4.10 7.98
N ARG A 376 -22.68 3.69 6.85
CA ARG A 376 -23.32 2.38 6.71
C ARG A 376 -22.34 1.22 6.83
N ALA A 377 -21.15 1.36 6.27
CA ALA A 377 -20.08 0.36 6.43
C ALA A 377 -19.55 0.35 7.87
N TRP A 378 -19.53 1.51 8.53
CA TRP A 378 -19.16 1.58 9.95
C TRP A 378 -20.19 0.89 10.85
N ASP A 379 -21.51 1.04 10.57
CA ASP A 379 -22.58 0.35 11.31
C ASP A 379 -22.42 -1.18 11.22
N ALA A 380 -21.94 -1.69 10.08
CA ALA A 380 -21.64 -3.10 9.85
C ALA A 380 -20.18 -3.46 10.22
N SER A 381 -19.51 -2.70 11.11
CA SER A 381 -18.12 -2.94 11.46
C SER A 381 -17.93 -3.27 12.94
N LEU A 382 -16.96 -4.13 13.21
CA LEU A 382 -16.50 -4.47 14.55
C LEU A 382 -15.01 -4.16 14.68
N HIS A 383 -14.59 -3.77 15.87
CA HIS A 383 -13.19 -3.66 16.24
C HIS A 383 -12.81 -4.87 17.08
N VAL A 384 -11.78 -5.59 16.66
CA VAL A 384 -11.13 -6.62 17.46
C VAL A 384 -9.95 -5.94 18.15
N ASP A 385 -10.26 -5.32 19.28
CA ASP A 385 -9.26 -4.62 20.09
C ASP A 385 -8.41 -5.61 20.89
N VAL A 386 -7.14 -5.25 21.13
CA VAL A 386 -6.13 -6.14 21.71
C VAL A 386 -5.18 -5.39 22.63
#